data_a85e74ec1044700bc7e0ca290abf4f94
#
_entry.id   a85e74ec1044700bc7e0ca290abf4f94
#
_cell.length_a   1.000
_cell.length_b   1.000
_cell.length_c   1.000
_cell.angle_alpha   90.00
_cell.angle_beta   90.00
_cell.angle_gamma   90.00
#
_symmetry.space_group_name_H-M   'P 1'
#
loop_
_entity.id
_entity.type
_entity.pdbx_description
1 polymer ?
#
loop_
_entity_poly.entity_id
_entity_poly.type
_entity_poly.pdbx_seq_one_letter_code
_entity_poly.pdbx_strand_id
1 'polypeptide(L)'
;MYEMGQQEIDAVAAVIRSGQLFRYRGGEGGQADACEKRMAELFGSRHTLMVTSGTGALICGLVGLGIGPGDEVIIPAYTWLASAGAVLSVGAIPVLADVNETLTLDPADFERRIGPRTKAVIPVHMGGRPSDMDAILAVAKKHGIRVLEDACQAIGGSYKGRRLAAIGDAGAFSFNQFKTITCGEGGALLTNDRKLFERALYFHDMGCTFRGHAGTMTEEPFLGHTLRMNELQCAVLRVQ
;
A
#
# COMPACT_ATOMS: atom_id res chain seq x y z
N MET A 1 9.23 -11.58 17.06
CA MET A 1 9.61 -12.43 15.91
C MET A 1 8.39 -13.30 15.65
N TYR A 2 7.90 -13.36 14.40
CA TYR A 2 6.77 -14.20 14.04
C TYR A 2 7.14 -15.68 14.19
N GLU A 3 6.16 -16.52 14.47
CA GLU A 3 6.32 -17.96 14.51
C GLU A 3 5.54 -18.58 13.35
N MET A 4 6.19 -19.46 12.59
CA MET A 4 5.57 -20.28 11.55
C MET A 4 5.37 -21.68 12.11
N GLY A 5 4.16 -22.21 12.02
CA GLY A 5 3.82 -23.49 12.61
C GLY A 5 2.86 -24.33 11.78
N GLN A 6 2.17 -25.22 12.46
CA GLN A 6 1.28 -26.18 11.83
C GLN A 6 0.08 -25.48 11.16
N GLN A 7 -0.37 -24.35 11.70
CA GLN A 7 -1.51 -23.62 11.15
C GLN A 7 -1.21 -23.06 9.75
N GLU A 8 -0.01 -22.49 9.53
CA GLU A 8 0.41 -22.01 8.20
C GLU A 8 0.61 -23.18 7.24
N ILE A 9 1.19 -24.30 7.70
CA ILE A 9 1.36 -25.51 6.89
C ILE A 9 -0.01 -26.02 6.43
N ASP A 10 -0.98 -26.13 7.32
CA ASP A 10 -2.32 -26.61 7.01
C ASP A 10 -3.06 -25.68 6.07
N ALA A 11 -2.94 -24.36 6.25
CA ALA A 11 -3.54 -23.36 5.39
C ALA A 11 -2.98 -23.44 3.94
N VAL A 12 -1.66 -23.55 3.80
CA VAL A 12 -0.99 -23.73 2.50
C VAL A 12 -1.37 -25.06 1.85
N ALA A 13 -1.38 -26.16 2.64
CA ALA A 13 -1.77 -27.46 2.15
C ALA A 13 -3.22 -27.49 1.62
N ALA A 14 -4.13 -26.77 2.28
CA ALA A 14 -5.51 -26.63 1.83
C ALA A 14 -5.58 -25.94 0.46
N VAL A 15 -4.83 -24.85 0.25
CA VAL A 15 -4.75 -24.17 -1.05
C VAL A 15 -4.19 -25.09 -2.13
N ILE A 16 -3.11 -25.81 -1.86
CA ILE A 16 -2.53 -26.76 -2.81
C ILE A 16 -3.52 -27.85 -3.18
N ARG A 17 -4.22 -28.46 -2.22
CA ARG A 17 -5.23 -29.50 -2.46
C ARG A 17 -6.41 -29.01 -3.25
N SER A 18 -6.79 -27.73 -3.12
CA SER A 18 -7.88 -27.14 -3.89
C SER A 18 -7.52 -26.93 -5.37
N GLY A 19 -6.24 -26.88 -5.72
CA GLY A 19 -5.74 -26.51 -7.04
C GLY A 19 -5.97 -25.05 -7.42
N GLN A 20 -6.50 -24.22 -6.51
CA GLN A 20 -6.81 -22.81 -6.75
C GLN A 20 -5.67 -21.94 -6.21
N LEU A 21 -4.63 -21.75 -7.02
CA LEU A 21 -3.45 -20.97 -6.64
C LEU A 21 -3.55 -19.52 -7.05
N PHE A 22 -4.39 -19.24 -8.05
CA PHE A 22 -4.51 -17.91 -8.66
C PHE A 22 -5.68 -17.12 -8.05
N ARG A 23 -5.41 -15.86 -7.67
CA ARG A 23 -6.32 -14.98 -6.95
C ARG A 23 -7.74 -14.88 -7.53
N TYR A 24 -7.89 -14.84 -8.85
CA TYR A 24 -9.17 -14.57 -9.54
C TYR A 24 -9.80 -15.82 -10.15
N ARG A 25 -9.41 -16.99 -9.72
CA ARG A 25 -9.92 -18.24 -10.27
C ARG A 25 -10.99 -18.81 -9.35
N GLY A 26 -12.21 -18.96 -9.87
CA GLY A 26 -13.26 -19.75 -9.20
C GLY A 26 -14.25 -18.97 -8.33
N GLY A 27 -14.43 -17.68 -8.54
CA GLY A 27 -15.46 -16.88 -7.84
C GLY A 27 -14.97 -16.21 -6.56
N GLU A 28 -15.92 -15.71 -5.76
CA GLU A 28 -15.65 -15.06 -4.48
C GLU A 28 -15.17 -16.07 -3.41
N GLY A 29 -14.32 -15.61 -2.51
CA GLY A 29 -13.98 -16.36 -1.29
C GLY A 29 -12.59 -17.00 -1.27
N GLY A 30 -11.64 -16.57 -2.10
CA GLY A 30 -10.22 -16.95 -2.03
C GLY A 30 -9.52 -16.44 -0.77
N GLN A 31 -8.28 -16.88 -0.56
CA GLN A 31 -7.47 -16.42 0.56
C GLN A 31 -7.14 -14.93 0.45
N ALA A 32 -6.93 -14.43 -0.77
CA ALA A 32 -6.68 -13.02 -1.01
C ALA A 32 -7.89 -12.16 -0.66
N ASP A 33 -9.10 -12.53 -1.08
CA ASP A 33 -10.32 -11.82 -0.75
C ASP A 33 -10.57 -11.78 0.76
N ALA A 34 -10.32 -12.91 1.44
CA ALA A 34 -10.44 -13.01 2.89
C ALA A 34 -9.39 -12.13 3.61
N CYS A 35 -8.14 -12.05 3.11
CA CYS A 35 -7.13 -11.12 3.61
C CYS A 35 -7.57 -9.67 3.46
N GLU A 36 -8.05 -9.28 2.27
CA GLU A 36 -8.52 -7.92 2.01
C GLU A 36 -9.65 -7.51 2.93
N LYS A 37 -10.64 -8.37 3.07
CA LYS A 37 -11.76 -8.14 4.00
C LYS A 37 -11.26 -7.97 5.44
N ARG A 38 -10.38 -8.86 5.89
CA ARG A 38 -9.84 -8.82 7.26
C ARG A 38 -9.01 -7.56 7.51
N MET A 39 -8.16 -7.19 6.56
CA MET A 39 -7.36 -5.96 6.63
C MET A 39 -8.27 -4.72 6.65
N ALA A 40 -9.29 -4.66 5.79
CA ALA A 40 -10.24 -3.56 5.77
C ALA A 40 -10.93 -3.38 7.15
N GLU A 41 -11.37 -4.47 7.78
CA GLU A 41 -11.96 -4.47 9.11
C GLU A 41 -10.99 -4.00 10.19
N LEU A 42 -9.75 -4.52 10.20
CA LEU A 42 -8.74 -4.23 11.23
C LEU A 42 -8.25 -2.78 11.20
N PHE A 43 -8.13 -2.21 10.01
CA PHE A 43 -7.59 -0.86 9.81
C PHE A 43 -8.65 0.20 9.54
N GLY A 44 -9.91 -0.21 9.37
CA GLY A 44 -11.02 0.72 9.12
C GLY A 44 -10.99 1.37 7.74
N SER A 45 -10.40 0.69 6.74
CA SER A 45 -10.44 1.13 5.35
C SER A 45 -11.65 0.54 4.61
N ARG A 46 -12.14 1.25 3.58
CA ARG A 46 -13.22 0.74 2.72
C ARG A 46 -12.74 -0.27 1.69
N HIS A 47 -11.51 -0.09 1.25
CA HIS A 47 -10.90 -0.90 0.20
C HIS A 47 -9.49 -1.29 0.61
N THR A 48 -9.16 -2.55 0.36
CA THR A 48 -7.82 -3.11 0.52
C THR A 48 -7.49 -3.91 -0.73
N LEU A 49 -6.25 -3.82 -1.18
CA LEU A 49 -5.73 -4.55 -2.33
C LEU A 49 -4.47 -5.30 -1.94
N MET A 50 -4.51 -6.62 -1.95
CA MET A 50 -3.33 -7.45 -1.70
C MET A 50 -2.43 -7.49 -2.93
N VAL A 51 -1.16 -7.17 -2.75
CA VAL A 51 -0.15 -7.08 -3.81
C VAL A 51 1.13 -7.83 -3.44
N THR A 52 2.04 -8.01 -4.41
CA THR A 52 3.25 -8.84 -4.27
C THR A 52 4.29 -8.32 -3.28
N SER A 53 4.26 -7.03 -2.92
CA SER A 53 5.24 -6.42 -2.01
C SER A 53 4.78 -5.06 -1.50
N GLY A 54 5.41 -4.55 -0.43
CA GLY A 54 5.21 -3.16 0.00
C GLY A 54 5.57 -2.14 -1.08
N THR A 55 6.62 -2.39 -1.86
CA THR A 55 6.96 -1.56 -3.03
C THR A 55 5.83 -1.57 -4.06
N GLY A 56 5.27 -2.75 -4.35
CA GLY A 56 4.10 -2.89 -5.22
C GLY A 56 2.88 -2.12 -4.70
N ALA A 57 2.67 -2.09 -3.36
CA ALA A 57 1.60 -1.30 -2.74
C ALA A 57 1.80 0.20 -2.93
N LEU A 58 3.02 0.71 -2.74
CA LEU A 58 3.37 2.11 -2.99
C LEU A 58 3.17 2.49 -4.46
N ILE A 59 3.65 1.65 -5.39
CA ILE A 59 3.47 1.86 -6.84
C ILE A 59 1.97 1.91 -7.20
N CYS A 60 1.18 0.94 -6.75
CA CYS A 60 -0.27 0.92 -6.96
C CYS A 60 -0.96 2.14 -6.35
N GLY A 61 -0.51 2.59 -5.16
CA GLY A 61 -1.01 3.80 -4.51
C GLY A 61 -0.73 5.07 -5.34
N LEU A 62 0.50 5.23 -5.82
CA LEU A 62 0.88 6.36 -6.68
C LEU A 62 0.08 6.40 -7.98
N VAL A 63 -0.04 5.26 -8.67
CA VAL A 63 -0.86 5.16 -9.89
C VAL A 63 -2.33 5.42 -9.60
N GLY A 64 -2.84 4.91 -8.47
CA GLY A 64 -4.20 5.18 -8.00
C GLY A 64 -4.45 6.67 -7.77
N LEU A 65 -3.48 7.38 -7.20
CA LEU A 65 -3.50 8.83 -7.02
C LEU A 65 -3.37 9.64 -8.33
N GLY A 66 -3.08 8.98 -9.45
CA GLY A 66 -2.88 9.62 -10.74
C GLY A 66 -1.48 10.21 -10.93
N ILE A 67 -0.51 9.79 -10.13
CA ILE A 67 0.89 10.24 -10.21
C ILE A 67 1.60 9.53 -11.37
N GLY A 68 2.39 10.28 -12.12
CA GLY A 68 3.08 9.76 -13.29
C GLY A 68 4.25 10.65 -13.75
N PRO A 69 4.68 10.49 -15.01
CA PRO A 69 5.84 11.20 -15.57
C PRO A 69 5.75 12.72 -15.42
N GLY A 70 6.81 13.31 -14.85
CA GLY A 70 6.92 14.76 -14.65
C GLY A 70 6.36 15.27 -13.32
N ASP A 71 5.56 14.49 -12.61
CA ASP A 71 5.11 14.83 -11.25
C ASP A 71 6.24 14.70 -10.24
N GLU A 72 6.21 15.50 -9.21
CA GLU A 72 7.10 15.42 -8.06
C GLU A 72 6.39 14.81 -6.86
N VAL A 73 7.08 13.90 -6.17
CA VAL A 73 6.59 13.29 -4.93
C VAL A 73 7.62 13.52 -3.83
N ILE A 74 7.20 14.18 -2.75
CA ILE A 74 8.07 14.45 -1.62
C ILE A 74 8.15 13.21 -0.73
N ILE A 75 9.38 12.82 -0.37
CA ILE A 75 9.67 11.69 0.53
C ILE A 75 10.70 12.10 1.58
N PRO A 76 10.74 11.48 2.77
CA PRO A 76 11.78 11.75 3.74
C PRO A 76 13.14 11.27 3.23
N ALA A 77 14.21 12.03 3.54
CA ALA A 77 15.58 11.65 3.18
C ALA A 77 16.08 10.40 3.92
N TYR A 78 15.48 10.07 5.06
CA TYR A 78 15.72 8.83 5.81
C TYR A 78 14.54 7.89 5.66
N THR A 79 14.69 6.90 4.79
CA THR A 79 13.69 5.86 4.52
C THR A 79 14.34 4.62 3.92
N TRP A 80 13.57 3.54 3.80
CA TRP A 80 13.94 2.42 2.95
C TRP A 80 13.87 2.83 1.48
N LEU A 81 14.83 2.39 0.68
CA LEU A 81 14.96 2.75 -0.75
C LEU A 81 13.66 2.56 -1.58
N ALA A 82 12.78 1.67 -1.13
CA ALA A 82 11.52 1.39 -1.84
C ALA A 82 10.60 2.62 -1.96
N SER A 83 10.62 3.56 -1.00
CA SER A 83 9.82 4.78 -1.09
C SER A 83 10.23 5.63 -2.29
N ALA A 84 11.55 5.81 -2.52
CA ALA A 84 12.07 6.48 -3.72
C ALA A 84 11.89 5.64 -4.98
N GLY A 85 12.18 4.33 -4.88
CA GLY A 85 12.05 3.38 -5.99
C GLY A 85 10.64 3.31 -6.55
N ALA A 86 9.61 3.37 -5.69
CA ALA A 86 8.23 3.40 -6.13
C ALA A 86 7.89 4.66 -6.93
N VAL A 87 8.39 5.82 -6.50
CA VAL A 87 8.22 7.10 -7.24
C VAL A 87 8.87 7.03 -8.62
N LEU A 88 10.11 6.54 -8.69
CA LEU A 88 10.81 6.36 -9.96
C LEU A 88 10.11 5.36 -10.88
N SER A 89 9.53 4.30 -10.32
CA SER A 89 8.84 3.25 -11.09
C SER A 89 7.59 3.74 -11.83
N VAL A 90 6.96 4.82 -11.35
CA VAL A 90 5.84 5.46 -12.05
C VAL A 90 6.27 6.62 -12.96
N GLY A 91 7.59 6.83 -13.13
CA GLY A 91 8.15 7.91 -13.93
C GLY A 91 8.10 9.29 -13.26
N ALA A 92 7.73 9.36 -11.99
CA ALA A 92 7.72 10.58 -11.20
C ALA A 92 9.10 10.86 -10.59
N ILE A 93 9.28 12.06 -10.05
CA ILE A 93 10.55 12.58 -9.52
C ILE A 93 10.48 12.59 -7.99
N PRO A 94 11.30 11.80 -7.27
CA PRO A 94 11.37 11.89 -5.82
C PRO A 94 12.09 13.18 -5.39
N VAL A 95 11.45 13.98 -4.53
CA VAL A 95 12.01 15.17 -3.92
C VAL A 95 12.27 14.88 -2.44
N LEU A 96 13.53 15.01 -2.01
CA LEU A 96 13.91 14.70 -0.64
C LEU A 96 13.59 15.87 0.28
N ALA A 97 12.95 15.57 1.39
CA ALA A 97 12.76 16.48 2.52
C ALA A 97 13.47 15.94 3.76
N ASP A 98 13.90 16.83 4.63
CA ASP A 98 14.57 16.46 5.87
C ASP A 98 13.65 15.70 6.82
N VAL A 99 14.27 15.02 7.78
CA VAL A 99 13.61 14.37 8.91
C VAL A 99 13.86 15.18 10.18
N ASN A 100 12.92 15.11 11.11
CA ASN A 100 13.08 15.70 12.43
C ASN A 100 13.74 14.71 13.42
N GLU A 101 13.77 15.05 14.71
CA GLU A 101 14.36 14.24 15.80
C GLU A 101 13.66 12.89 15.98
N THR A 102 12.46 12.69 15.44
CA THR A 102 11.75 11.41 15.47
C THR A 102 12.19 10.46 14.34
N LEU A 103 13.08 10.93 13.45
CA LEU A 103 13.50 10.24 12.22
C LEU A 103 12.35 10.02 11.22
N THR A 104 11.28 10.80 11.33
CA THR A 104 10.18 10.85 10.35
C THR A 104 10.19 12.20 9.62
N LEU A 105 9.42 12.31 8.53
CA LEU A 105 9.33 13.51 7.72
C LEU A 105 9.13 14.78 8.57
N ASP A 106 9.98 15.79 8.40
CA ASP A 106 9.77 17.12 8.97
C ASP A 106 8.67 17.89 8.21
N PRO A 107 7.52 18.20 8.82
CA PRO A 107 6.45 18.90 8.14
C PRO A 107 6.83 20.31 7.65
N ALA A 108 7.77 20.99 8.34
CA ALA A 108 8.23 22.31 7.92
C ALA A 108 9.12 22.23 6.69
N ASP A 109 10.00 21.22 6.59
CA ASP A 109 10.79 21.02 5.38
C ASP A 109 9.93 20.49 4.22
N PHE A 110 8.96 19.59 4.51
CA PHE A 110 7.96 19.19 3.53
C PHE A 110 7.32 20.41 2.87
N GLU A 111 6.82 21.37 3.65
CA GLU A 111 6.19 22.59 3.11
C GLU A 111 7.17 23.42 2.27
N ARG A 112 8.43 23.56 2.69
CA ARG A 112 9.47 24.30 1.94
C ARG A 112 9.82 23.67 0.59
N ARG A 113 9.67 22.34 0.44
CA ARG A 113 9.99 21.59 -0.78
C ARG A 113 8.87 21.57 -1.82
N ILE A 114 7.67 22.06 -1.47
CA ILE A 114 6.54 22.07 -2.39
C ILE A 114 6.81 23.01 -3.57
N GLY A 115 6.75 22.47 -4.75
CA GLY A 115 6.87 23.17 -6.04
C GLY A 115 5.63 23.00 -6.91
N PRO A 116 5.60 23.62 -8.08
CA PRO A 116 4.44 23.59 -8.99
C PRO A 116 4.13 22.19 -9.54
N ARG A 117 5.10 21.27 -9.52
CA ARG A 117 4.93 19.89 -9.97
C ARG A 117 4.68 18.90 -8.83
N THR A 118 4.74 19.35 -7.58
CA THR A 118 4.49 18.48 -6.43
C THR A 118 3.02 18.07 -6.39
N LYS A 119 2.76 16.76 -6.42
CA LYS A 119 1.42 16.17 -6.42
C LYS A 119 1.14 15.31 -5.20
N ALA A 120 2.17 14.71 -4.63
CA ALA A 120 2.01 13.82 -3.49
C ALA A 120 3.19 13.93 -2.50
N VAL A 121 2.95 13.44 -1.30
CA VAL A 121 3.95 13.19 -0.26
C VAL A 121 3.80 11.77 0.25
N ILE A 122 4.93 11.11 0.54
CA ILE A 122 4.96 9.80 1.19
C ILE A 122 5.58 9.96 2.58
N PRO A 123 4.79 10.24 3.62
CA PRO A 123 5.28 10.12 4.99
C PRO A 123 5.58 8.66 5.31
N VAL A 124 6.75 8.40 5.91
CA VAL A 124 7.20 7.06 6.28
C VAL A 124 7.15 6.92 7.81
N HIS A 125 6.45 5.90 8.29
CA HIS A 125 6.38 5.58 9.72
C HIS A 125 7.60 4.72 10.12
N MET A 126 8.75 5.40 10.19
CA MET A 126 10.06 4.75 10.29
C MET A 126 10.25 4.00 11.60
N GLY A 127 10.62 2.70 11.48
CA GLY A 127 10.82 1.83 12.64
C GLY A 127 9.58 1.69 13.53
N GLY A 128 8.38 1.86 12.99
CA GLY A 128 7.12 1.82 13.73
C GLY A 128 6.73 3.15 14.40
N ARG A 129 7.54 4.20 14.27
CA ARG A 129 7.22 5.55 14.79
C ARG A 129 6.29 6.29 13.84
N PRO A 130 5.13 6.75 14.30
CA PRO A 130 4.24 7.54 13.47
C PRO A 130 4.87 8.88 13.07
N SER A 131 4.76 9.25 11.80
CA SER A 131 4.98 10.64 11.37
C SER A 131 3.93 11.56 12.01
N ASP A 132 4.23 12.86 12.14
CA ASP A 132 3.24 13.85 12.60
C ASP A 132 2.16 14.06 11.51
N MET A 133 1.20 13.13 11.49
CA MET A 133 0.17 13.11 10.45
C MET A 133 -0.75 14.34 10.51
N ASP A 134 -0.97 14.94 11.67
CA ASP A 134 -1.82 16.13 11.75
C ASP A 134 -1.15 17.32 11.07
N ALA A 135 0.15 17.56 11.33
CA ALA A 135 0.91 18.62 10.68
C ALA A 135 1.07 18.35 9.16
N ILE A 136 1.40 17.11 8.77
CA ILE A 136 1.54 16.72 7.36
C ILE A 136 0.22 16.92 6.61
N LEU A 137 -0.91 16.47 7.16
CA LEU A 137 -2.22 16.63 6.53
C LEU A 137 -2.64 18.10 6.43
N ALA A 138 -2.28 18.95 7.41
CA ALA A 138 -2.56 20.37 7.35
C ALA A 138 -1.82 21.04 6.17
N VAL A 139 -0.52 20.74 6.01
CA VAL A 139 0.29 21.22 4.88
C VAL A 139 -0.26 20.68 3.56
N ALA A 140 -0.49 19.37 3.48
CA ALA A 140 -1.00 18.72 2.27
C ALA A 140 -2.33 19.33 1.82
N LYS A 141 -3.26 19.54 2.74
CA LYS A 141 -4.56 20.18 2.47
C LYS A 141 -4.41 21.63 1.99
N LYS A 142 -3.53 22.41 2.61
CA LYS A 142 -3.26 23.81 2.25
C LYS A 142 -2.78 23.94 0.79
N HIS A 143 -1.99 22.97 0.32
CA HIS A 143 -1.36 23.01 -1.00
C HIS A 143 -2.00 22.05 -2.03
N GLY A 144 -3.06 21.31 -1.66
CA GLY A 144 -3.72 20.35 -2.55
C GLY A 144 -2.87 19.11 -2.88
N ILE A 145 -1.98 18.71 -1.96
CA ILE A 145 -1.06 17.58 -2.09
C ILE A 145 -1.71 16.30 -1.58
N ARG A 146 -1.57 15.20 -2.30
CA ARG A 146 -2.08 13.88 -1.91
C ARG A 146 -1.11 13.18 -0.94
N VAL A 147 -1.64 12.37 -0.02
CA VAL A 147 -0.86 11.72 1.03
C VAL A 147 -0.95 10.21 0.90
N LEU A 148 0.19 9.54 0.62
CA LEU A 148 0.33 8.09 0.60
C LEU A 148 1.22 7.66 1.78
N GLU A 149 0.63 7.05 2.81
CA GLU A 149 1.41 6.59 3.98
C GLU A 149 2.25 5.36 3.63
N ASP A 150 3.56 5.42 3.89
CA ASP A 150 4.41 4.23 3.92
C ASP A 150 4.45 3.68 5.35
N ALA A 151 3.57 2.74 5.64
CA ALA A 151 3.47 2.03 6.91
C ALA A 151 4.11 0.63 6.87
N CYS A 152 4.99 0.37 5.90
CA CYS A 152 5.66 -0.93 5.72
C CYS A 152 6.51 -1.39 6.91
N GLN A 153 6.80 -0.52 7.87
CA GLN A 153 7.51 -0.84 9.11
C GLN A 153 6.64 -0.63 10.37
N ALA A 154 5.33 -0.40 10.21
CA ALA A 154 4.47 0.07 11.28
C ALA A 154 3.10 -0.63 11.34
N ILE A 155 3.03 -1.89 10.91
CA ILE A 155 1.77 -2.63 10.93
C ILE A 155 1.23 -2.73 12.37
N GLY A 156 -0.08 -2.50 12.51
CA GLY A 156 -0.75 -2.47 13.82
C GLY A 156 -0.58 -1.15 14.60
N GLY A 157 0.31 -0.25 14.12
CA GLY A 157 0.52 1.05 14.74
C GLY A 157 -0.67 2.00 14.64
N SER A 158 -0.65 3.06 15.47
CA SER A 158 -1.65 4.11 15.44
C SER A 158 -1.05 5.47 15.76
N TYR A 159 -1.67 6.52 15.23
CA TYR A 159 -1.40 7.91 15.54
C TYR A 159 -2.66 8.56 16.13
N LYS A 160 -2.61 8.96 17.41
CA LYS A 160 -3.75 9.56 18.14
C LYS A 160 -5.05 8.75 17.98
N GLY A 161 -4.95 7.42 18.10
CA GLY A 161 -6.08 6.49 18.00
C GLY A 161 -6.52 6.13 16.58
N ARG A 162 -5.98 6.76 15.52
CA ARG A 162 -6.22 6.41 14.12
C ARG A 162 -5.20 5.38 13.64
N ARG A 163 -5.63 4.33 12.96
CA ARG A 163 -4.73 3.31 12.43
C ARG A 163 -3.84 3.87 11.33
N LEU A 164 -2.53 3.60 11.40
CA LEU A 164 -1.59 3.93 10.34
C LEU A 164 -1.96 3.20 9.05
N ALA A 165 -1.63 3.78 7.91
CA ALA A 165 -2.04 3.41 6.56
C ALA A 165 -3.52 3.67 6.22
N ALA A 166 -4.30 4.26 7.14
CA ALA A 166 -5.70 4.62 6.91
C ALA A 166 -6.00 6.10 7.26
N ILE A 167 -4.97 6.93 7.41
CA ILE A 167 -5.08 8.34 7.83
C ILE A 167 -5.02 9.27 6.61
N GLY A 168 -4.12 8.99 5.66
CA GLY A 168 -3.96 9.71 4.40
C GLY A 168 -5.00 9.32 3.35
N ASP A 169 -4.72 9.65 2.09
CA ASP A 169 -5.55 9.24 0.94
C ASP A 169 -5.43 7.73 0.68
N ALA A 170 -4.24 7.18 0.92
CA ALA A 170 -3.95 5.76 0.87
C ALA A 170 -2.78 5.42 1.79
N GLY A 171 -2.58 4.12 2.05
CA GLY A 171 -1.44 3.63 2.81
C GLY A 171 -0.99 2.24 2.38
N ALA A 172 0.29 1.97 2.55
CA ALA A 172 0.96 0.76 2.13
C ALA A 172 1.52 -0.03 3.30
N PHE A 173 1.32 -1.35 3.27
CA PHE A 173 1.98 -2.31 4.15
C PHE A 173 2.88 -3.26 3.37
N SER A 174 3.88 -3.82 4.07
CA SER A 174 4.75 -4.89 3.59
C SER A 174 4.66 -6.10 4.50
N PHE A 175 4.64 -7.28 3.90
CA PHE A 175 4.66 -8.58 4.58
C PHE A 175 5.91 -9.39 4.19
N ASN A 176 7.01 -8.67 3.86
CA ASN A 176 8.31 -9.29 3.62
C ASN A 176 8.79 -10.03 4.88
N GLN A 177 9.68 -10.99 4.70
CA GLN A 177 10.20 -11.84 5.79
C GLN A 177 10.73 -11.09 7.02
N PHE A 178 11.22 -9.86 6.87
CA PHE A 178 11.76 -9.05 7.98
C PHE A 178 10.71 -8.19 8.69
N LYS A 179 9.43 -8.34 8.36
CA LYS A 179 8.34 -7.56 8.97
C LYS A 179 7.76 -8.25 10.20
N THR A 180 6.98 -7.52 10.98
CA THR A 180 6.35 -8.01 12.22
C THR A 180 5.45 -9.21 11.96
N ILE A 181 4.68 -9.18 10.88
CA ILE A 181 3.95 -10.33 10.32
C ILE A 181 4.41 -10.55 8.87
N THR A 182 4.43 -11.79 8.42
CA THR A 182 5.02 -12.11 7.11
C THR A 182 4.33 -13.27 6.40
N CYS A 183 4.44 -13.25 5.08
CA CYS A 183 4.16 -14.40 4.22
C CYS A 183 5.32 -14.65 3.24
N GLY A 184 6.55 -14.27 3.64
CA GLY A 184 7.76 -14.30 2.82
C GLY A 184 7.92 -13.06 1.97
N GLU A 185 7.01 -12.83 1.05
CA GLU A 185 6.86 -11.61 0.25
C GLU A 185 5.38 -11.27 0.11
N GLY A 186 5.03 -9.99 0.24
CA GLY A 186 3.66 -9.50 0.12
C GLY A 186 3.54 -8.03 0.51
N GLY A 187 2.38 -7.46 0.20
CA GLY A 187 2.01 -6.12 0.59
C GLY A 187 0.51 -5.89 0.49
N ALA A 188 0.06 -4.76 1.02
CA ALA A 188 -1.32 -4.32 0.90
C ALA A 188 -1.39 -2.81 0.69
N LEU A 189 -2.28 -2.38 -0.18
CA LEU A 189 -2.71 -0.99 -0.34
C LEU A 189 -4.08 -0.83 0.31
N LEU A 190 -4.22 0.18 1.15
CA LEU A 190 -5.47 0.55 1.81
C LEU A 190 -5.90 1.93 1.35
N THR A 191 -7.21 2.12 1.12
CA THR A 191 -7.77 3.43 0.81
C THR A 191 -9.28 3.50 1.10
N ASN A 192 -9.79 4.72 1.28
CA ASN A 192 -11.21 5.01 1.34
C ASN A 192 -11.76 5.63 0.04
N ASP A 193 -10.88 5.92 -0.91
CA ASP A 193 -11.19 6.50 -2.22
C ASP A 193 -11.42 5.39 -3.24
N ARG A 194 -12.68 5.24 -3.69
CA ARG A 194 -13.06 4.22 -4.68
C ARG A 194 -12.33 4.39 -6.02
N LYS A 195 -12.17 5.62 -6.47
CA LYS A 195 -11.49 5.90 -7.73
C LYS A 195 -10.02 5.48 -7.68
N LEU A 196 -9.33 5.82 -6.59
CA LEU A 196 -7.96 5.38 -6.33
C LEU A 196 -7.87 3.85 -6.33
N PHE A 197 -8.78 3.18 -5.62
CA PHE A 197 -8.82 1.73 -5.55
C PHE A 197 -9.02 1.08 -6.93
N GLU A 198 -9.98 1.55 -7.73
CA GLU A 198 -10.26 1.01 -9.06
C GLU A 198 -9.06 1.15 -10.00
N ARG A 199 -8.40 2.31 -9.99
CA ARG A 199 -7.17 2.53 -10.77
C ARG A 199 -6.03 1.60 -10.31
N ALA A 200 -5.82 1.46 -9.00
CA ALA A 200 -4.84 0.52 -8.44
C ALA A 200 -5.16 -0.93 -8.81
N LEU A 201 -6.45 -1.30 -8.79
CA LEU A 201 -6.93 -2.64 -9.15
C LEU A 201 -6.68 -2.95 -10.63
N TYR A 202 -6.93 -2.02 -11.55
CA TYR A 202 -6.56 -2.20 -12.96
C TYR A 202 -5.04 -2.33 -13.14
N PHE A 203 -4.29 -1.44 -12.51
CA PHE A 203 -2.84 -1.44 -12.65
C PHE A 203 -2.19 -2.75 -12.18
N HIS A 204 -2.60 -3.28 -11.00
CA HIS A 204 -2.00 -4.48 -10.44
C HIS A 204 -2.36 -5.77 -11.20
N ASP A 205 -3.38 -5.75 -12.05
CA ASP A 205 -3.86 -6.91 -12.83
C ASP A 205 -3.80 -6.70 -14.34
N MET A 206 -2.78 -6.00 -14.85
CA MET A 206 -2.56 -5.79 -16.29
C MET A 206 -3.72 -5.08 -17.03
N GLY A 207 -4.58 -4.34 -16.33
CA GLY A 207 -5.78 -3.73 -16.92
C GLY A 207 -6.85 -4.74 -17.32
N CYS A 208 -6.86 -5.94 -16.71
CA CYS A 208 -7.78 -7.00 -17.07
C CYS A 208 -9.23 -6.64 -16.83
N THR A 209 -10.04 -6.62 -17.89
CA THR A 209 -11.48 -6.30 -17.87
C THR A 209 -12.38 -7.54 -17.85
N PHE A 210 -11.81 -8.71 -18.00
CA PHE A 210 -12.54 -9.99 -18.02
C PHE A 210 -12.66 -10.67 -16.64
N ARG A 211 -12.17 -10.02 -15.60
CA ARG A 211 -12.34 -10.46 -14.21
C ARG A 211 -13.71 -10.06 -13.68
N GLY A 212 -14.25 -10.82 -12.73
CA GLY A 212 -15.59 -10.56 -12.18
C GLY A 212 -15.77 -9.16 -11.59
N HIS A 213 -14.71 -8.57 -11.03
CA HIS A 213 -14.75 -7.21 -10.49
C HIS A 213 -14.86 -6.10 -11.56
N ALA A 214 -14.39 -6.35 -12.79
CA ALA A 214 -14.34 -5.32 -13.84
C ALA A 214 -15.73 -4.79 -14.22
N GLY A 215 -16.77 -5.61 -14.16
CA GLY A 215 -18.15 -5.19 -14.47
C GLY A 215 -18.75 -4.19 -13.49
N THR A 216 -18.13 -3.94 -12.34
CA THR A 216 -18.61 -3.01 -11.30
C THR A 216 -17.80 -1.73 -11.21
N MET A 217 -16.74 -1.59 -12.03
CA MET A 217 -15.82 -0.45 -11.99
C MET A 217 -16.33 0.71 -12.83
N THR A 218 -16.00 1.92 -12.40
CA THR A 218 -16.38 3.18 -13.05
C THR A 218 -15.20 3.85 -13.77
N GLU A 219 -13.96 3.49 -13.40
CA GLU A 219 -12.76 4.00 -14.06
C GLU A 219 -12.48 3.23 -15.36
N GLU A 220 -11.92 3.92 -16.34
CA GLU A 220 -11.50 3.30 -17.59
C GLU A 220 -10.27 2.41 -17.38
N PRO A 221 -10.25 1.20 -17.98
CA PRO A 221 -9.10 0.31 -17.89
C PRO A 221 -7.88 0.89 -18.63
N PHE A 222 -6.70 0.64 -18.06
CA PHE A 222 -5.43 1.02 -18.68
C PHE A 222 -4.37 -0.04 -18.39
N LEU A 223 -3.31 -0.05 -19.20
CA LEU A 223 -2.25 -1.04 -19.07
C LEU A 223 -1.51 -0.90 -17.75
N GLY A 224 -1.26 -2.02 -17.09
CA GLY A 224 -0.58 -2.09 -15.80
C GLY A 224 0.46 -3.21 -15.74
N HIS A 225 0.68 -3.73 -14.54
CA HIS A 225 1.64 -4.79 -14.24
C HIS A 225 0.97 -5.98 -13.55
N THR A 226 1.67 -7.11 -13.50
CA THR A 226 1.27 -8.26 -12.68
C THR A 226 1.85 -8.11 -11.28
N LEU A 227 1.07 -7.52 -10.38
CA LEU A 227 1.43 -7.32 -8.97
C LEU A 227 0.47 -8.09 -8.04
N ARG A 228 -0.24 -9.07 -8.55
CA ARG A 228 -1.21 -9.87 -7.78
C ARG A 228 -0.52 -10.76 -6.77
N MET A 229 -0.92 -10.66 -5.52
CA MET A 229 -0.56 -11.63 -4.50
C MET A 229 -1.33 -12.94 -4.73
N ASN A 230 -0.69 -14.09 -4.62
CA ASN A 230 -1.32 -15.38 -4.86
C ASN A 230 -1.97 -15.95 -3.59
N GLU A 231 -2.78 -17.01 -3.76
CA GLU A 231 -3.53 -17.64 -2.69
C GLU A 231 -2.63 -18.30 -1.62
N LEU A 232 -1.45 -18.80 -1.98
CA LEU A 232 -0.52 -19.42 -1.03
C LEU A 232 0.04 -18.40 -0.03
N GLN A 233 0.48 -17.24 -0.52
CA GLN A 233 0.97 -16.15 0.33
C GLN A 233 -0.15 -15.61 1.23
N CYS A 234 -1.35 -15.43 0.68
CA CYS A 234 -2.50 -14.99 1.45
C CYS A 234 -2.94 -16.02 2.51
N ALA A 235 -2.81 -17.32 2.24
CA ALA A 235 -3.09 -18.37 3.22
C ALA A 235 -2.14 -18.28 4.43
N VAL A 236 -0.84 -18.07 4.20
CA VAL A 236 0.12 -17.84 5.28
C VAL A 236 -0.23 -16.58 6.06
N LEU A 237 -0.45 -15.46 5.37
CA LEU A 237 -0.70 -14.16 6.01
C LEU A 237 -1.97 -14.15 6.87
N ARG A 238 -2.99 -14.92 6.51
CA ARG A 238 -4.24 -15.00 7.29
C ARG A 238 -4.07 -15.65 8.67
N VAL A 239 -3.05 -16.46 8.83
CA VAL A 239 -2.73 -17.11 10.11
C VAL A 239 -1.92 -16.17 11.00
N GLN A 240 -1.02 -15.39 10.39
CA GLN A 240 -0.20 -14.39 11.06
C GLN A 240 -1.03 -13.20 11.57
#